data_16beef225333f181208a7b970bd3cc56
#
_entry.id   16beef225333f181208a7b970bd3cc56
#
_cell.length_a   1.000
_cell.length_b   1.000
_cell.length_c   1.000
_cell.angle_alpha   90.00
_cell.angle_beta   90.00
_cell.angle_gamma   90.00
#
_symmetry.space_group_name_H-M   'P 1'
#
loop_
_entity.id
_entity.type
_entity.pdbx_description
1 polymer ?
#
loop_
_entity_poly.entity_id
_entity_poly.type
_entity_poly.pdbx_seq_one_letter_code
_entity_poly.pdbx_strand_id
1 'polypeptide(L)'
;RLDKKTIDFTKMQEQKGDEHIVPFSFTNKEEDIKRDQISCWLTYTNEETHKIIKDNIDRSPLFSGFIEGTGPRYCPSIEDKVMKFPDKDRHQLFIEPEGEFTNEMYMGGMSSSLPEDVQYAMIHTVPGLEHVAIVRNAYAIEYDCIDATNLKANLEFKDMDGLFSAGQINGSSGYEEAAAQGIMAGINAARKLQNKPSVILDRSQAYIGVLIDDLVTKETQEPYRMMTSRAEYRLLLRQDNADLRLTDIGHEIGLIDEARYEKFCEKRRQIDAEITRMNEISVGANKHVQEFLSKHGSSSLGTAATLAELIRRPELSYEALEELDTGRQEAYQTLLDVDTTDKITLDDEVVEQINIAIKYDGYISRQKQQVEHF
;
A
#
# COMPACT_ATOMS: atom_id res chain seq x y z
N ARG A 1 -15.98 -20.48 0.95
CA ARG A 1 -16.41 -20.07 2.30
C ARG A 1 -16.61 -21.28 3.19
N LEU A 2 -16.19 -21.15 4.46
CA LEU A 2 -16.22 -22.22 5.46
C LEU A 2 -17.10 -21.78 6.65
N ASP A 3 -17.71 -22.75 7.35
CA ASP A 3 -18.42 -22.46 8.60
C ASP A 3 -17.45 -22.45 9.77
N LYS A 4 -17.28 -21.28 10.40
CA LYS A 4 -16.41 -21.04 11.55
C LYS A 4 -16.61 -22.05 12.70
N LYS A 5 -17.85 -22.48 12.93
CA LYS A 5 -18.20 -23.39 14.02
C LYS A 5 -17.62 -24.81 13.84
N THR A 6 -17.20 -25.15 12.64
CA THR A 6 -16.67 -26.46 12.28
C THR A 6 -15.15 -26.48 12.08
N ILE A 7 -14.48 -25.37 12.37
CA ILE A 7 -13.03 -25.21 12.25
C ILE A 7 -12.36 -25.49 13.61
N ASP A 8 -11.31 -26.28 13.59
CA ASP A 8 -10.43 -26.51 14.75
C ASP A 8 -9.25 -25.54 14.73
N PHE A 9 -9.42 -24.36 15.31
CA PHE A 9 -8.39 -23.32 15.38
C PHE A 9 -7.17 -23.71 16.23
N THR A 10 -7.26 -24.75 17.06
CA THR A 10 -6.12 -25.19 17.88
C THR A 10 -4.96 -25.74 17.03
N LYS A 11 -5.24 -26.13 15.79
CA LYS A 11 -4.26 -26.61 14.81
C LYS A 11 -3.74 -25.52 13.89
N MET A 12 -4.13 -24.28 14.10
CA MET A 12 -3.75 -23.13 13.29
C MET A 12 -2.97 -22.12 14.12
N GLN A 13 -2.18 -21.29 13.44
CA GLN A 13 -1.46 -20.19 14.06
C GLN A 13 -2.29 -18.92 14.00
N GLU A 14 -2.60 -18.32 15.15
CA GLU A 14 -3.28 -17.04 15.21
C GLU A 14 -2.40 -15.91 14.67
N GLN A 15 -2.95 -15.10 13.79
CA GLN A 15 -2.36 -13.87 13.29
C GLN A 15 -3.17 -12.70 13.83
N LYS A 16 -2.63 -12.05 14.85
CA LYS A 16 -3.23 -10.85 15.45
C LYS A 16 -3.04 -9.65 14.54
N GLY A 17 -3.87 -8.63 14.72
CA GLY A 17 -3.67 -7.34 14.08
C GLY A 17 -2.42 -6.62 14.57
N ASP A 18 -2.09 -5.52 13.92
CA ASP A 18 -0.94 -4.68 14.26
C ASP A 18 -1.09 -4.07 15.66
N GLU A 19 0.01 -3.97 16.41
CA GLU A 19 0.03 -3.30 17.72
C GLU A 19 -0.16 -1.79 17.56
N HIS A 20 0.41 -1.20 16.51
CA HIS A 20 0.24 0.20 16.12
C HIS A 20 -0.42 0.28 14.77
N ILE A 21 -1.58 0.91 14.72
CA ILE A 21 -2.40 1.00 13.51
C ILE A 21 -2.12 2.33 12.83
N VAL A 22 -1.65 2.28 11.58
CA VAL A 22 -1.59 3.44 10.71
C VAL A 22 -2.89 3.52 9.92
N PRO A 23 -3.75 4.52 10.15
CA PRO A 23 -5.00 4.69 9.42
C PRO A 23 -4.77 4.84 7.91
N PHE A 24 -5.72 4.37 7.10
CA PHE A 24 -5.66 4.55 5.64
C PHE A 24 -5.90 5.99 5.19
N SER A 25 -6.51 6.83 6.03
CA SER A 25 -6.79 8.22 5.74
C SER A 25 -5.92 9.16 6.56
N PHE A 26 -5.34 10.17 5.92
CA PHE A 26 -4.60 11.25 6.59
C PHE A 26 -5.46 12.13 7.52
N THR A 27 -6.78 11.98 7.47
CA THR A 27 -7.70 12.68 8.37
C THR A 27 -8.01 11.93 9.65
N ASN A 28 -7.56 10.69 9.78
CA ASN A 28 -7.74 9.84 10.96
C ASN A 28 -6.41 9.63 11.69
N LYS A 29 -6.51 9.46 13.00
CA LYS A 29 -5.40 9.05 13.87
C LYS A 29 -5.66 7.68 14.45
N GLU A 30 -4.62 7.03 15.02
CA GLU A 30 -4.75 5.72 15.65
C GLU A 30 -5.83 5.71 16.76
N GLU A 31 -5.91 6.78 17.52
CA GLU A 31 -6.91 6.97 18.60
C GLU A 31 -8.37 7.03 18.11
N ASP A 32 -8.59 7.26 16.82
CA ASP A 32 -9.94 7.24 16.22
C ASP A 32 -10.44 5.80 15.99
N ILE A 33 -9.54 4.82 16.01
CA ILE A 33 -9.86 3.41 15.80
C ILE A 33 -10.28 2.81 17.14
N LYS A 34 -11.61 2.66 17.31
CA LYS A 34 -12.22 2.20 18.57
C LYS A 34 -12.67 0.74 18.52
N ARG A 35 -12.42 0.05 17.41
CA ARG A 35 -12.81 -1.36 17.26
C ARG A 35 -11.68 -2.27 17.68
N ASP A 36 -12.03 -3.36 18.39
CA ASP A 36 -11.11 -4.45 18.60
C ASP A 36 -10.73 -5.08 17.27
N GLN A 37 -9.45 -5.38 17.11
CA GLN A 37 -8.96 -6.08 15.93
C GLN A 37 -9.37 -7.56 16.01
N ILE A 38 -9.73 -8.12 14.85
CA ILE A 38 -10.10 -9.52 14.71
C ILE A 38 -8.94 -10.27 14.08
N SER A 39 -8.55 -11.39 14.71
CA SER A 39 -7.45 -12.22 14.23
C SER A 39 -7.84 -13.00 12.97
N CYS A 40 -6.85 -13.20 12.10
CA CYS A 40 -6.85 -14.21 11.07
C CYS A 40 -6.09 -15.45 11.56
N TRP A 41 -6.18 -16.55 10.82
CA TRP A 41 -5.57 -17.80 11.20
C TRP A 41 -4.76 -18.38 10.04
N LEU A 42 -3.57 -18.85 10.34
CA LEU A 42 -2.65 -19.41 9.37
C LEU A 42 -2.63 -20.92 9.48
N THR A 43 -2.79 -21.58 8.34
CA THR A 43 -2.58 -23.02 8.16
C THR A 43 -1.89 -23.30 6.83
N TYR A 44 -1.76 -24.57 6.46
CA TYR A 44 -0.99 -24.97 5.29
C TYR A 44 -1.61 -26.16 4.57
N THR A 45 -1.44 -26.21 3.27
CA THR A 45 -1.57 -27.46 2.51
C THR A 45 -0.46 -28.44 2.89
N ASN A 46 -0.55 -29.66 2.46
CA ASN A 46 0.44 -30.72 2.68
C ASN A 46 0.56 -31.65 1.45
N GLU A 47 1.41 -32.66 1.54
CA GLU A 47 1.63 -33.60 0.45
C GLU A 47 0.35 -34.35 0.02
N GLU A 48 -0.51 -34.69 0.98
CA GLU A 48 -1.80 -35.35 0.67
C GLU A 48 -2.73 -34.39 -0.10
N THR A 49 -2.80 -33.12 0.30
CA THR A 49 -3.53 -32.06 -0.44
C THR A 49 -3.01 -31.98 -1.88
N HIS A 50 -1.70 -31.92 -2.05
CA HIS A 50 -1.05 -31.78 -3.36
C HIS A 50 -1.26 -33.02 -4.23
N LYS A 51 -1.26 -34.22 -3.62
CA LYS A 51 -1.54 -35.47 -4.33
C LYS A 51 -2.96 -35.48 -4.90
N ILE A 52 -3.96 -35.12 -4.09
CA ILE A 52 -5.36 -35.04 -4.54
C ILE A 52 -5.49 -34.08 -5.71
N ILE A 53 -4.85 -32.92 -5.64
CA ILE A 53 -4.87 -31.93 -6.72
C ILE A 53 -4.23 -32.50 -8.00
N LYS A 54 -3.04 -33.08 -7.90
CA LYS A 54 -2.32 -33.65 -9.05
C LYS A 54 -3.09 -34.80 -9.71
N ASP A 55 -3.70 -35.69 -8.91
CA ASP A 55 -4.48 -36.81 -9.39
C ASP A 55 -5.77 -36.39 -10.13
N ASN A 56 -6.23 -35.15 -9.93
CA ASN A 56 -7.44 -34.62 -10.52
C ASN A 56 -7.20 -33.40 -11.45
N ILE A 57 -5.95 -33.15 -11.83
CA ILE A 57 -5.60 -31.96 -12.61
C ILE A 57 -6.34 -31.88 -13.94
N ASP A 58 -6.57 -33.02 -14.58
CA ASP A 58 -7.30 -33.12 -15.85
C ASP A 58 -8.77 -32.69 -15.74
N ARG A 59 -9.31 -32.66 -14.54
CA ARG A 59 -10.68 -32.21 -14.24
C ARG A 59 -10.77 -30.70 -13.98
N SER A 60 -9.63 -30.00 -13.95
CA SER A 60 -9.61 -28.55 -13.81
C SER A 60 -9.96 -27.88 -15.15
N PRO A 61 -10.95 -26.99 -15.21
CA PRO A 61 -11.25 -26.21 -16.41
C PRO A 61 -10.06 -25.40 -16.94
N LEU A 62 -9.17 -24.95 -16.06
CA LEU A 62 -7.93 -24.23 -16.44
C LEU A 62 -6.95 -25.13 -17.20
N PHE A 63 -6.81 -26.40 -16.82
CA PHE A 63 -5.85 -27.34 -17.42
C PHE A 63 -6.44 -28.18 -18.53
N SER A 64 -7.76 -28.32 -18.57
CA SER A 64 -8.48 -29.04 -19.64
C SER A 64 -8.71 -28.20 -20.90
N GLY A 65 -8.35 -26.90 -20.89
CA GLY A 65 -8.56 -25.96 -21.99
C GLY A 65 -10.00 -25.47 -22.14
N PHE A 66 -10.84 -25.70 -21.15
CA PHE A 66 -12.21 -25.18 -21.14
C PHE A 66 -12.23 -23.67 -20.86
N ILE A 67 -11.27 -23.18 -20.03
CA ILE A 67 -10.99 -21.77 -19.81
C ILE A 67 -9.79 -21.38 -20.68
N GLU A 68 -10.00 -20.50 -21.64
CA GLU A 68 -8.97 -20.03 -22.58
C GLU A 68 -8.27 -18.75 -22.12
N GLY A 69 -8.86 -18.04 -21.14
CA GLY A 69 -8.33 -16.79 -20.61
C GLY A 69 -7.04 -16.97 -19.82
N THR A 70 -6.20 -15.94 -19.85
CA THR A 70 -5.00 -15.88 -19.03
C THR A 70 -5.38 -15.55 -17.58
N GLY A 71 -5.07 -16.45 -16.66
CA GLY A 71 -5.31 -16.23 -15.22
C GLY A 71 -4.48 -15.07 -14.65
N PRO A 72 -4.90 -14.49 -13.51
CA PRO A 72 -4.18 -13.41 -12.89
C PRO A 72 -2.80 -13.89 -12.39
N ARG A 73 -1.76 -13.17 -12.81
CA ARG A 73 -0.35 -13.53 -12.52
C ARG A 73 -0.04 -13.59 -11.02
N TYR A 74 -0.69 -12.76 -10.22
CA TYR A 74 -0.39 -12.56 -8.80
C TYR A 74 -1.43 -13.19 -7.84
N CYS A 75 -2.43 -13.87 -8.37
CA CYS A 75 -3.39 -14.63 -7.59
C CYS A 75 -3.64 -16.00 -8.25
N PRO A 76 -2.60 -16.86 -8.35
CA PRO A 76 -2.73 -18.17 -8.98
C PRO A 76 -3.65 -19.07 -8.15
N SER A 77 -4.37 -19.96 -8.82
CA SER A 77 -5.13 -21.02 -8.16
C SER A 77 -4.21 -21.97 -7.39
N ILE A 78 -4.77 -22.76 -6.49
CA ILE A 78 -3.96 -23.75 -5.75
C ILE A 78 -3.37 -24.80 -6.70
N GLU A 79 -4.11 -25.22 -7.72
CA GLU A 79 -3.62 -26.13 -8.75
C GLU A 79 -2.45 -25.55 -9.53
N ASP A 80 -2.47 -24.25 -9.85
CA ASP A 80 -1.35 -23.55 -10.46
C ASP A 80 -0.10 -23.55 -9.56
N LYS A 81 -0.29 -23.28 -8.28
CA LYS A 81 0.82 -23.28 -7.31
C LYS A 81 1.46 -24.64 -7.19
N VAL A 82 0.65 -25.69 -7.07
CA VAL A 82 1.11 -27.06 -6.93
C VAL A 82 1.85 -27.54 -8.19
N MET A 83 1.38 -27.14 -9.37
CA MET A 83 2.01 -27.52 -10.64
C MET A 83 3.26 -26.71 -10.97
N LYS A 84 3.27 -25.42 -10.67
CA LYS A 84 4.42 -24.52 -10.91
C LYS A 84 5.55 -24.69 -9.90
N PHE A 85 5.23 -25.12 -8.68
CA PHE A 85 6.19 -25.30 -7.58
C PHE A 85 6.14 -26.72 -7.02
N PRO A 86 6.47 -27.75 -7.83
CA PRO A 86 6.34 -29.15 -7.46
C PRO A 86 7.21 -29.57 -6.28
N ASP A 87 8.31 -28.84 -6.03
CA ASP A 87 9.26 -29.09 -4.93
C ASP A 87 8.83 -28.49 -3.60
N LYS A 88 7.71 -27.73 -3.57
CA LYS A 88 7.14 -27.21 -2.33
C LYS A 88 6.26 -28.27 -1.68
N ASP A 89 6.56 -28.60 -0.45
CA ASP A 89 5.80 -29.56 0.37
C ASP A 89 4.52 -28.97 0.96
N ARG A 90 4.42 -27.62 1.01
CA ARG A 90 3.25 -26.91 1.52
C ARG A 90 3.10 -25.53 0.92
N HIS A 91 1.85 -25.04 0.90
CA HIS A 91 1.48 -23.67 0.61
C HIS A 91 0.69 -23.07 1.75
N GLN A 92 0.92 -21.78 2.01
CA GLN A 92 0.30 -21.03 3.08
C GLN A 92 -1.16 -20.72 2.76
N LEU A 93 -2.02 -20.89 3.77
CA LEU A 93 -3.44 -20.60 3.70
C LEU A 93 -3.85 -19.70 4.85
N PHE A 94 -4.71 -18.71 4.56
CA PHE A 94 -5.28 -17.83 5.55
C PHE A 94 -6.77 -18.11 5.73
N ILE A 95 -7.20 -18.22 6.97
CA ILE A 95 -8.61 -18.32 7.34
C ILE A 95 -9.01 -17.00 7.95
N GLU A 96 -9.89 -16.28 7.27
CA GLU A 96 -10.23 -14.89 7.56
C GLU A 96 -11.73 -14.73 7.78
N PRO A 97 -12.18 -14.02 8.81
CA PRO A 97 -13.60 -13.72 8.99
C PRO A 97 -14.15 -12.89 7.81
N GLU A 98 -15.28 -13.29 7.25
CA GLU A 98 -15.99 -12.48 6.25
C GLU A 98 -16.66 -11.23 6.85
N GLY A 99 -16.95 -11.26 8.12
CA GLY A 99 -17.55 -10.15 8.84
C GLY A 99 -17.74 -10.45 10.31
N GLU A 100 -18.03 -9.42 11.06
CA GLU A 100 -18.19 -9.47 12.52
C GLU A 100 -19.41 -10.31 12.95
N PHE A 101 -20.50 -10.25 12.18
CA PHE A 101 -21.79 -10.85 12.53
C PHE A 101 -22.13 -12.10 11.72
N THR A 102 -21.15 -12.75 11.11
CA THR A 102 -21.33 -13.98 10.35
C THR A 102 -20.39 -15.09 10.84
N ASN A 103 -20.82 -16.35 10.62
CA ASN A 103 -19.97 -17.52 10.84
C ASN A 103 -19.20 -17.93 9.57
N GLU A 104 -19.33 -17.18 8.48
CA GLU A 104 -18.57 -17.45 7.26
C GLU A 104 -17.12 -17.01 7.39
N MET A 105 -16.22 -17.93 7.05
CA MET A 105 -14.79 -17.68 6.99
C MET A 105 -14.33 -17.78 5.54
N TYR A 106 -13.51 -16.84 5.12
CA TYR A 106 -12.83 -16.89 3.84
C TYR A 106 -11.55 -17.73 3.92
N MET A 107 -11.34 -18.60 2.95
CA MET A 107 -10.12 -19.37 2.84
C MET A 107 -9.22 -18.79 1.76
N GLY A 108 -8.29 -17.92 2.18
CA GLY A 108 -7.31 -17.29 1.29
C GLY A 108 -6.19 -18.25 0.90
N GLY A 109 -5.81 -18.24 -0.36
CA GLY A 109 -4.71 -19.06 -0.89
C GLY A 109 -5.14 -20.40 -1.49
N MET A 110 -6.44 -20.74 -1.44
CA MET A 110 -7.00 -22.01 -1.93
C MET A 110 -7.99 -21.81 -3.09
N SER A 111 -7.86 -20.73 -3.84
CA SER A 111 -8.67 -20.51 -5.04
C SER A 111 -8.50 -21.70 -6.00
N SER A 112 -9.60 -22.20 -6.52
CA SER A 112 -9.59 -23.43 -7.33
C SER A 112 -10.74 -23.45 -8.34
N SER A 113 -10.48 -24.07 -9.49
CA SER A 113 -11.49 -24.41 -10.48
C SER A 113 -11.85 -25.91 -10.48
N LEU A 114 -11.26 -26.69 -9.56
CA LEU A 114 -11.51 -28.12 -9.44
C LEU A 114 -12.98 -28.41 -9.06
N PRO A 115 -13.52 -29.57 -9.46
CA PRO A 115 -14.89 -29.97 -9.12
C PRO A 115 -15.12 -30.05 -7.61
N GLU A 116 -16.38 -29.98 -7.21
CA GLU A 116 -16.82 -29.96 -5.81
C GLU A 116 -16.28 -31.14 -5.00
N ASP A 117 -16.37 -32.35 -5.51
CA ASP A 117 -15.87 -33.58 -4.82
C ASP A 117 -14.36 -33.48 -4.52
N VAL A 118 -13.58 -32.90 -5.45
CA VAL A 118 -12.15 -32.70 -5.28
C VAL A 118 -11.89 -31.59 -4.24
N GLN A 119 -12.67 -30.52 -4.28
CA GLN A 119 -12.57 -29.46 -3.28
C GLN A 119 -12.82 -29.96 -1.86
N TYR A 120 -13.86 -30.79 -1.66
CA TYR A 120 -14.10 -31.44 -0.37
C TYR A 120 -12.93 -32.32 0.06
N ALA A 121 -12.42 -33.14 -0.82
CA ALA A 121 -11.31 -34.05 -0.52
C ALA A 121 -10.04 -33.27 -0.13
N MET A 122 -9.64 -32.27 -0.92
CA MET A 122 -8.40 -31.51 -0.68
C MET A 122 -8.49 -30.62 0.56
N ILE A 123 -9.63 -29.99 0.83
CA ILE A 123 -9.81 -29.11 1.98
C ILE A 123 -9.75 -29.91 3.29
N HIS A 124 -10.33 -31.10 3.34
CA HIS A 124 -10.31 -31.95 4.53
C HIS A 124 -8.93 -32.54 4.87
N THR A 125 -7.92 -32.39 4.03
CA THR A 125 -6.53 -32.73 4.34
C THR A 125 -5.79 -31.63 5.11
N VAL A 126 -6.34 -30.41 5.15
CA VAL A 126 -5.69 -29.24 5.75
C VAL A 126 -5.85 -29.26 7.26
N PRO A 127 -4.76 -29.05 8.05
CA PRO A 127 -4.83 -28.99 9.50
C PRO A 127 -5.86 -27.96 10.00
N GLY A 128 -6.77 -28.41 10.86
CA GLY A 128 -7.87 -27.61 11.40
C GLY A 128 -9.15 -27.64 10.56
N LEU A 129 -9.10 -28.18 9.35
CA LEU A 129 -10.23 -28.24 8.42
C LEU A 129 -10.72 -29.69 8.16
N GLU A 130 -10.26 -30.66 8.94
CA GLU A 130 -10.53 -32.09 8.72
C GLU A 130 -12.04 -32.41 8.76
N HIS A 131 -12.82 -31.61 9.49
CA HIS A 131 -14.27 -31.78 9.64
C HIS A 131 -15.06 -30.51 9.27
N VAL A 132 -14.45 -29.62 8.52
CA VAL A 132 -15.06 -28.34 8.18
C VAL A 132 -16.26 -28.51 7.26
N ALA A 133 -17.31 -27.73 7.52
CA ALA A 133 -18.41 -27.57 6.59
C ALA A 133 -18.11 -26.46 5.59
N ILE A 134 -18.20 -26.80 4.31
CA ILE A 134 -18.02 -25.85 3.22
C ILE A 134 -19.37 -25.18 2.95
N VAL A 135 -19.45 -23.89 3.16
CA VAL A 135 -20.67 -23.09 2.94
C VAL A 135 -20.83 -22.73 1.47
N ARG A 136 -19.71 -22.46 0.80
CA ARG A 136 -19.67 -22.06 -0.60
C ARG A 136 -18.39 -22.55 -1.27
N ASN A 137 -18.55 -23.26 -2.38
CA ASN A 137 -17.42 -23.78 -3.14
C ASN A 137 -16.61 -22.68 -3.82
N ALA A 138 -15.34 -22.98 -4.10
CA ALA A 138 -14.53 -22.18 -5.00
C ALA A 138 -15.04 -22.32 -6.45
N TYR A 139 -14.75 -21.31 -7.25
CA TYR A 139 -15.16 -21.24 -8.65
C TYR A 139 -14.10 -20.54 -9.49
N ALA A 140 -14.06 -20.85 -10.78
CA ALA A 140 -13.26 -20.13 -11.74
C ALA A 140 -14.04 -18.94 -12.32
N ILE A 141 -13.34 -17.86 -12.61
CA ILE A 141 -13.91 -16.68 -13.26
C ILE A 141 -13.05 -16.34 -14.47
N GLU A 142 -13.72 -16.03 -15.56
CA GLU A 142 -13.16 -15.32 -16.72
C GLU A 142 -13.77 -13.92 -16.78
N TYR A 143 -12.97 -12.97 -17.20
CA TYR A 143 -13.40 -11.58 -17.37
C TYR A 143 -13.22 -11.14 -18.82
N ASP A 144 -14.28 -10.59 -19.41
CA ASP A 144 -14.15 -9.83 -20.64
C ASP A 144 -13.53 -8.46 -20.34
N CYS A 145 -12.69 -7.98 -21.23
CA CYS A 145 -12.13 -6.65 -21.17
C CYS A 145 -12.02 -6.05 -22.56
N ILE A 146 -11.95 -4.71 -22.60
CA ILE A 146 -11.63 -3.97 -23.80
C ILE A 146 -10.12 -3.81 -23.94
N ASP A 147 -9.69 -3.45 -25.14
CA ASP A 147 -8.35 -2.91 -25.34
C ASP A 147 -8.31 -1.47 -24.80
N ALA A 148 -7.67 -1.30 -23.62
CA ALA A 148 -7.60 -0.01 -22.95
C ALA A 148 -6.77 1.03 -23.70
N THR A 149 -6.01 0.65 -24.73
CA THR A 149 -5.32 1.61 -25.61
C THR A 149 -6.31 2.46 -26.43
N ASN A 150 -7.59 2.08 -26.49
CA ASN A 150 -8.66 2.90 -27.04
C ASN A 150 -9.14 4.03 -26.11
N LEU A 151 -8.58 4.14 -24.91
CA LEU A 151 -8.84 5.22 -23.97
C LEU A 151 -7.77 6.31 -24.07
N LYS A 152 -8.21 7.55 -23.85
CA LYS A 152 -7.32 8.69 -23.57
C LYS A 152 -6.75 8.57 -22.15
N ALA A 153 -5.73 9.34 -21.85
CA ALA A 153 -5.14 9.39 -20.49
C ALA A 153 -6.12 9.85 -19.39
N ASN A 154 -7.23 10.50 -19.77
CA ASN A 154 -8.32 10.88 -18.86
C ASN A 154 -9.39 9.80 -18.71
N LEU A 155 -9.18 8.61 -19.28
CA LEU A 155 -10.09 7.46 -19.31
C LEU A 155 -11.36 7.62 -20.16
N GLU A 156 -11.45 8.66 -20.99
CA GLU A 156 -12.48 8.81 -22.00
C GLU A 156 -12.13 7.97 -23.24
N PHE A 157 -13.14 7.36 -23.86
CA PHE A 157 -12.94 6.68 -25.15
C PHE A 157 -12.48 7.67 -26.23
N LYS A 158 -11.55 7.25 -27.09
CA LYS A 158 -11.05 8.07 -28.18
C LYS A 158 -12.13 8.36 -29.23
N ASP A 159 -12.97 7.36 -29.48
CA ASP A 159 -13.98 7.41 -30.56
C ASP A 159 -15.41 7.66 -30.05
N MET A 160 -15.62 7.79 -28.74
CA MET A 160 -16.92 8.04 -28.13
C MET A 160 -16.84 9.19 -27.14
N ASP A 161 -17.24 10.37 -27.58
CA ASP A 161 -17.21 11.56 -26.74
C ASP A 161 -18.17 11.45 -25.53
N GLY A 162 -17.68 11.78 -24.35
CA GLY A 162 -18.44 11.74 -23.11
C GLY A 162 -18.58 10.35 -22.47
N LEU A 163 -18.01 9.30 -23.07
CA LEU A 163 -17.99 7.97 -22.47
C LEU A 163 -16.64 7.69 -21.79
N PHE A 164 -16.69 7.39 -20.50
CA PHE A 164 -15.52 7.06 -19.69
C PHE A 164 -15.59 5.60 -19.24
N SER A 165 -14.44 4.97 -19.05
CA SER A 165 -14.35 3.58 -18.63
C SER A 165 -13.40 3.43 -17.44
N ALA A 166 -13.75 2.55 -16.49
CA ALA A 166 -12.95 2.31 -15.30
C ALA A 166 -13.15 0.89 -14.76
N GLY A 167 -12.10 0.32 -14.20
CA GLY A 167 -12.15 -0.93 -13.49
C GLY A 167 -11.80 -2.15 -14.34
N GLN A 168 -12.41 -3.27 -14.01
CA GLN A 168 -12.07 -4.58 -14.59
C GLN A 168 -12.24 -4.61 -16.12
N ILE A 169 -13.21 -3.89 -16.66
CA ILE A 169 -13.44 -3.82 -18.10
C ILE A 169 -12.22 -3.27 -18.88
N ASN A 170 -11.35 -2.50 -18.21
CA ASN A 170 -10.10 -1.99 -18.78
C ASN A 170 -8.94 -2.99 -18.66
N GLY A 171 -9.21 -4.23 -18.25
CA GLY A 171 -8.18 -5.25 -18.10
C GLY A 171 -7.45 -5.24 -16.75
N SER A 172 -8.03 -4.64 -15.72
CA SER A 172 -7.47 -4.59 -14.36
C SER A 172 -8.48 -5.14 -13.34
N SER A 173 -8.19 -6.31 -12.75
CA SER A 173 -9.14 -7.03 -11.88
C SER A 173 -8.99 -6.71 -10.38
N GLY A 174 -8.03 -5.90 -9.96
CA GLY A 174 -7.83 -5.53 -8.55
C GLY A 174 -8.81 -4.46 -8.08
N TYR A 175 -9.27 -4.55 -6.82
CA TYR A 175 -10.19 -3.56 -6.24
C TYR A 175 -9.58 -2.17 -6.16
N GLU A 176 -8.31 -2.10 -5.79
CA GLU A 176 -7.57 -0.85 -5.65
C GLU A 176 -7.39 -0.16 -7.00
N GLU A 177 -7.05 -0.94 -8.03
CA GLU A 177 -6.92 -0.42 -9.39
C GLU A 177 -8.27 0.07 -9.93
N ALA A 178 -9.35 -0.66 -9.65
CA ALA A 178 -10.70 -0.26 -10.06
C ALA A 178 -11.13 1.05 -9.39
N ALA A 179 -10.87 1.19 -8.08
CA ALA A 179 -11.19 2.40 -7.32
C ALA A 179 -10.40 3.62 -7.85
N ALA A 180 -9.10 3.44 -8.13
CA ALA A 180 -8.25 4.49 -8.67
C ALA A 180 -8.71 4.97 -10.05
N GLN A 181 -9.07 4.05 -10.93
CA GLN A 181 -9.63 4.40 -12.24
C GLN A 181 -10.98 5.09 -12.09
N GLY A 182 -11.85 4.58 -11.21
CA GLY A 182 -13.19 5.13 -10.98
C GLY A 182 -13.15 6.58 -10.52
N ILE A 183 -12.29 6.92 -9.56
CA ILE A 183 -12.17 8.31 -9.10
C ILE A 183 -11.65 9.22 -10.21
N MET A 184 -10.65 8.79 -10.99
CA MET A 184 -10.10 9.60 -12.07
C MET A 184 -11.09 9.78 -13.22
N ALA A 185 -11.81 8.73 -13.59
CA ALA A 185 -12.87 8.83 -14.60
C ALA A 185 -13.98 9.79 -14.15
N GLY A 186 -14.42 9.69 -12.89
CA GLY A 186 -15.44 10.58 -12.32
C GLY A 186 -15.00 12.05 -12.27
N ILE A 187 -13.77 12.33 -11.84
CA ILE A 187 -13.17 13.66 -11.86
C ILE A 187 -13.20 14.23 -13.28
N ASN A 188 -12.72 13.47 -14.26
CA ASN A 188 -12.59 13.94 -15.62
C ASN A 188 -13.94 14.10 -16.34
N ALA A 189 -14.91 13.25 -16.03
CA ALA A 189 -16.28 13.40 -16.50
C ALA A 189 -16.92 14.71 -15.96
N ALA A 190 -16.77 14.99 -14.67
CA ALA A 190 -17.27 16.22 -14.05
C ALA A 190 -16.59 17.47 -14.65
N ARG A 191 -15.28 17.44 -14.83
CA ARG A 191 -14.52 18.54 -15.41
C ARG A 191 -14.90 18.80 -16.87
N LYS A 192 -15.18 17.74 -17.64
CA LYS A 192 -15.71 17.89 -19.02
C LYS A 192 -17.04 18.63 -19.03
N LEU A 193 -17.97 18.26 -18.16
CA LEU A 193 -19.27 18.96 -18.03
C LEU A 193 -19.10 20.42 -17.58
N GLN A 194 -18.07 20.72 -16.82
CA GLN A 194 -17.73 22.06 -16.36
C GLN A 194 -16.92 22.88 -17.39
N ASN A 195 -16.60 22.29 -18.55
CA ASN A 195 -15.69 22.87 -19.56
C ASN A 195 -14.31 23.23 -18.98
N LYS A 196 -13.79 22.38 -18.06
CA LYS A 196 -12.47 22.54 -17.47
C LYS A 196 -11.49 21.50 -18.04
N PRO A 197 -10.19 21.77 -18.03
CA PRO A 197 -9.18 20.80 -18.46
C PRO A 197 -9.25 19.50 -17.65
N SER A 198 -8.94 18.38 -18.29
CA SER A 198 -8.79 17.08 -17.62
C SER A 198 -7.68 17.11 -16.59
N VAL A 199 -7.85 16.34 -15.52
CA VAL A 199 -6.80 16.05 -14.56
C VAL A 199 -6.11 14.75 -14.98
N ILE A 200 -4.83 14.83 -15.28
CA ILE A 200 -3.98 13.70 -15.62
C ILE A 200 -2.81 13.71 -14.65
N LEU A 201 -2.73 12.65 -13.85
CA LEU A 201 -1.59 12.43 -12.97
C LEU A 201 -0.50 11.71 -13.77
N ASP A 202 0.70 12.26 -13.77
CA ASP A 202 1.81 11.60 -14.45
C ASP A 202 2.47 10.53 -13.56
N ARG A 203 3.40 9.79 -14.14
CA ARG A 203 4.09 8.66 -13.51
C ARG A 203 4.98 9.07 -12.32
N SER A 204 5.35 10.34 -12.23
CA SER A 204 6.15 10.89 -11.12
C SER A 204 5.30 11.44 -9.97
N GLN A 205 4.01 11.66 -10.19
CA GLN A 205 3.09 12.25 -9.22
C GLN A 205 2.35 11.20 -8.39
N ALA A 206 1.95 10.09 -8.99
CA ALA A 206 1.14 9.08 -8.31
C ALA A 206 1.26 7.69 -8.94
N TYR A 207 1.06 6.63 -8.13
CA TYR A 207 0.84 5.28 -8.65
C TYR A 207 -0.40 5.19 -9.54
N ILE A 208 -1.42 6.01 -9.31
CA ILE A 208 -2.58 6.16 -10.20
C ILE A 208 -2.13 6.61 -11.59
N GLY A 209 -1.16 7.51 -11.67
CA GLY A 209 -0.57 7.95 -12.93
C GLY A 209 0.15 6.81 -13.66
N VAL A 210 0.94 6.01 -12.94
CA VAL A 210 1.61 4.81 -13.50
C VAL A 210 0.58 3.80 -14.01
N LEU A 211 -0.46 3.53 -13.22
CA LEU A 211 -1.53 2.61 -13.58
C LEU A 211 -2.23 3.00 -14.89
N ILE A 212 -2.70 4.23 -14.96
CA ILE A 212 -3.47 4.70 -16.12
C ILE A 212 -2.58 4.80 -17.35
N ASP A 213 -1.37 5.33 -17.20
CA ASP A 213 -0.42 5.41 -18.31
C ASP A 213 -0.09 4.02 -18.87
N ASP A 214 0.19 3.04 -18.01
CA ASP A 214 0.42 1.67 -18.45
C ASP A 214 -0.81 1.08 -19.19
N LEU A 215 -2.01 1.27 -18.66
CA LEU A 215 -3.24 0.74 -19.28
C LEU A 215 -3.51 1.33 -20.67
N VAL A 216 -3.34 2.63 -20.84
CA VAL A 216 -3.71 3.30 -22.09
C VAL A 216 -2.59 3.34 -23.14
N THR A 217 -1.35 3.01 -22.76
CA THR A 217 -0.19 3.04 -23.69
C THR A 217 0.41 1.68 -23.99
N LYS A 218 0.21 0.71 -23.10
CA LYS A 218 0.80 -0.63 -23.25
C LYS A 218 -0.30 -1.65 -23.51
N GLU A 219 -0.17 -2.40 -24.59
CA GLU A 219 -1.01 -3.57 -24.80
C GLU A 219 -0.70 -4.61 -23.72
N THR A 220 -1.68 -4.92 -22.89
CA THR A 220 -1.53 -5.95 -21.85
C THR A 220 -2.31 -7.20 -22.24
N GLN A 221 -1.64 -8.34 -22.28
CA GLN A 221 -2.23 -9.64 -22.59
C GLN A 221 -2.62 -10.45 -21.35
N GLU A 222 -2.35 -9.92 -20.18
CA GLU A 222 -2.71 -10.50 -18.88
C GLU A 222 -3.41 -9.46 -18.00
N PRO A 223 -4.23 -9.85 -17.02
CA PRO A 223 -4.85 -8.89 -16.10
C PRO A 223 -3.80 -8.01 -15.43
N TYR A 224 -3.95 -6.69 -15.56
CA TYR A 224 -3.02 -5.73 -14.99
C TYR A 224 -3.17 -5.66 -13.47
N ARG A 225 -2.06 -5.73 -12.78
CA ARG A 225 -1.97 -5.44 -11.34
C ARG A 225 -0.88 -4.40 -11.10
N MET A 226 -1.20 -3.42 -10.23
CA MET A 226 -0.25 -2.40 -9.81
C MET A 226 0.77 -3.00 -8.84
N MET A 227 2.02 -2.94 -9.23
CA MET A 227 3.15 -3.40 -8.42
C MET A 227 4.18 -2.29 -8.31
N THR A 228 4.89 -2.20 -7.18
CA THR A 228 5.94 -1.21 -6.99
C THR A 228 7.05 -1.30 -8.06
N SER A 229 7.26 -2.50 -8.61
CA SER A 229 8.23 -2.73 -9.70
C SER A 229 7.87 -2.04 -11.02
N ARG A 230 6.63 -1.60 -11.19
CA ARG A 230 6.16 -0.88 -12.38
C ARG A 230 6.49 0.62 -12.34
N ALA A 231 6.82 1.15 -11.17
CA ALA A 231 7.11 2.56 -10.98
C ALA A 231 8.61 2.83 -11.02
N GLU A 232 9.01 3.83 -11.79
CA GLU A 232 10.39 4.30 -11.91
C GLU A 232 10.82 5.13 -10.71
N TYR A 233 9.90 5.90 -10.13
CA TYR A 233 10.17 6.91 -9.10
C TYR A 233 9.70 6.48 -7.72
N ARG A 234 10.06 5.28 -7.27
CA ARG A 234 9.56 4.69 -6.01
C ARG A 234 9.90 5.49 -4.74
N LEU A 235 11.01 6.23 -4.74
CA LEU A 235 11.36 7.09 -3.61
C LEU A 235 10.50 8.37 -3.54
N LEU A 236 9.92 8.79 -4.65
CA LEU A 236 8.97 9.90 -4.68
C LEU A 236 7.55 9.42 -4.36
N LEU A 237 7.17 8.23 -4.87
CA LEU A 237 5.81 7.69 -4.77
C LEU A 237 5.68 6.79 -3.53
N ARG A 238 5.66 7.40 -2.36
CA ARG A 238 5.48 6.66 -1.11
C ARG A 238 4.06 6.86 -0.54
N GLN A 239 3.61 5.90 0.25
CA GLN A 239 2.34 6.00 0.96
C GLN A 239 2.36 7.15 1.96
N ASP A 240 3.46 7.30 2.70
CA ASP A 240 3.63 8.29 3.77
C ASP A 240 3.57 9.74 3.28
N ASN A 241 3.89 10.01 2.02
CA ASN A 241 3.89 11.36 1.45
C ASN A 241 2.81 11.59 0.38
N ALA A 242 1.82 10.73 0.28
CA ALA A 242 0.78 10.87 -0.74
C ALA A 242 -0.01 12.18 -0.61
N ASP A 243 -0.27 12.64 0.61
CA ASP A 243 -0.91 13.92 0.87
C ASP A 243 -0.05 15.09 0.38
N LEU A 244 1.25 15.07 0.61
CA LEU A 244 2.18 16.12 0.16
C LEU A 244 2.25 16.23 -1.37
N ARG A 245 1.95 15.14 -2.10
CA ARG A 245 1.96 15.12 -3.57
C ARG A 245 0.62 15.50 -4.19
N LEU A 246 -0.50 15.17 -3.55
CA LEU A 246 -1.82 15.16 -4.20
C LEU A 246 -2.85 16.11 -3.58
N THR A 247 -2.67 16.59 -2.34
CA THR A 247 -3.68 17.41 -1.66
C THR A 247 -3.89 18.76 -2.36
N ASP A 248 -2.84 19.39 -2.86
CA ASP A 248 -2.98 20.65 -3.63
C ASP A 248 -3.87 20.44 -4.87
N ILE A 249 -3.66 19.34 -5.60
CA ILE A 249 -4.48 18.98 -6.76
C ILE A 249 -5.93 18.72 -6.33
N GLY A 250 -6.13 17.94 -5.27
CA GLY A 250 -7.46 17.65 -4.72
C GLY A 250 -8.22 18.89 -4.29
N HIS A 251 -7.54 19.87 -3.71
CA HIS A 251 -8.13 21.15 -3.34
C HIS A 251 -8.48 22.00 -4.56
N GLU A 252 -7.58 22.10 -5.53
CA GLU A 252 -7.80 22.86 -6.77
C GLU A 252 -9.03 22.37 -7.54
N ILE A 253 -9.26 21.06 -7.59
CA ILE A 253 -10.40 20.46 -8.29
C ILE A 253 -11.68 20.39 -7.44
N GLY A 254 -11.63 20.82 -6.18
CA GLY A 254 -12.80 20.92 -5.32
C GLY A 254 -13.16 19.64 -4.54
N LEU A 255 -12.26 18.67 -4.45
CA LEU A 255 -12.46 17.43 -3.66
C LEU A 255 -12.00 17.57 -2.20
N ILE A 256 -11.13 18.51 -1.89
CA ILE A 256 -10.63 18.79 -0.55
C ILE A 256 -11.21 20.12 -0.09
N ASP A 257 -11.90 20.14 1.04
CA ASP A 257 -12.45 21.35 1.63
C ASP A 257 -11.37 22.25 2.26
N GLU A 258 -11.73 23.51 2.54
CA GLU A 258 -10.80 24.50 3.09
C GLU A 258 -10.23 24.07 4.45
N ALA A 259 -11.03 23.51 5.35
CA ALA A 259 -10.60 23.12 6.69
C ALA A 259 -9.54 22.00 6.64
N ARG A 260 -9.74 21.02 5.76
CA ARG A 260 -8.77 19.95 5.51
C ARG A 260 -7.50 20.49 4.83
N TYR A 261 -7.65 21.42 3.89
CA TYR A 261 -6.53 22.03 3.19
C TYR A 261 -5.68 22.89 4.12
N GLU A 262 -6.28 23.68 5.01
CA GLU A 262 -5.57 24.47 6.02
C GLU A 262 -4.72 23.59 6.95
N LYS A 263 -5.27 22.46 7.42
CA LYS A 263 -4.52 21.48 8.23
C LYS A 263 -3.34 20.89 7.47
N PHE A 264 -3.53 20.56 6.21
CA PHE A 264 -2.47 20.07 5.35
C PHE A 264 -1.38 21.12 5.13
N CYS A 265 -1.73 22.38 4.86
CA CYS A 265 -0.78 23.47 4.71
C CYS A 265 0.04 23.69 5.99
N GLU A 266 -0.59 23.58 7.16
CA GLU A 266 0.11 23.69 8.43
C GLU A 266 1.09 22.52 8.65
N LYS A 267 0.68 21.29 8.34
CA LYS A 267 1.58 20.12 8.36
C LYS A 267 2.82 20.36 7.47
N ARG A 268 2.61 20.78 6.23
CA ARG A 268 3.69 21.08 5.27
C ARG A 268 4.60 22.17 5.79
N ARG A 269 4.03 23.25 6.34
CA ARG A 269 4.79 24.36 6.91
C ARG A 269 5.71 23.90 8.05
N GLN A 270 5.21 23.05 8.95
CA GLN A 270 6.00 22.51 10.06
C GLN A 270 7.16 21.64 9.55
N ILE A 271 6.91 20.79 8.56
CA ILE A 271 7.94 19.95 7.95
C ILE A 271 9.05 20.80 7.34
N ASP A 272 8.69 21.77 6.51
CA ASP A 272 9.64 22.63 5.80
C ASP A 272 10.46 23.51 6.77
N ALA A 273 9.82 24.06 7.78
CA ALA A 273 10.49 24.87 8.79
C ALA A 273 11.52 24.05 9.58
N GLU A 274 11.18 22.84 10.01
CA GLU A 274 12.09 21.98 10.77
C GLU A 274 13.23 21.43 9.91
N ILE A 275 12.99 21.08 8.66
CA ILE A 275 14.07 20.69 7.73
C ILE A 275 15.06 21.84 7.55
N THR A 276 14.56 23.06 7.37
CA THR A 276 15.40 24.27 7.27
C THR A 276 16.22 24.46 8.54
N ARG A 277 15.57 24.42 9.71
CA ARG A 277 16.23 24.58 11.00
C ARG A 277 17.30 23.52 11.25
N MET A 278 17.04 22.23 10.91
CA MET A 278 18.02 21.15 11.04
C MET A 278 19.27 21.35 10.17
N ASN A 279 19.13 21.99 9.02
CA ASN A 279 20.25 22.33 8.16
C ASN A 279 21.04 23.56 8.64
N GLU A 280 20.45 24.42 9.43
CA GLU A 280 21.07 25.67 9.92
C GLU A 280 21.73 25.52 11.30
N ILE A 281 21.16 24.68 12.18
CA ILE A 281 21.70 24.50 13.55
C ILE A 281 22.87 23.53 13.52
N SER A 282 24.01 23.98 14.04
CA SER A 282 25.25 23.20 14.15
C SER A 282 25.59 22.90 15.60
N VAL A 283 26.18 21.75 15.84
CA VAL A 283 26.76 21.35 17.12
C VAL A 283 28.27 21.17 16.98
N GLY A 284 29.02 21.63 17.96
CA GLY A 284 30.47 21.47 18.00
C GLY A 284 30.91 20.08 18.41
N ALA A 285 32.16 19.71 18.09
CA ALA A 285 32.78 18.44 18.47
C ALA A 285 33.26 18.46 19.94
N ASN A 286 32.39 18.85 20.89
CA ASN A 286 32.69 18.91 22.30
C ASN A 286 32.44 17.58 23.01
N LYS A 287 32.84 17.49 24.27
CA LYS A 287 32.74 16.26 25.08
C LYS A 287 31.30 15.74 25.14
N HIS A 288 30.31 16.57 25.40
CA HIS A 288 28.91 16.21 25.50
C HIS A 288 28.40 15.56 24.19
N VAL A 289 28.70 16.19 23.05
CA VAL A 289 28.34 15.66 21.73
C VAL A 289 28.99 14.30 21.45
N GLN A 290 30.29 14.15 21.81
CA GLN A 290 31.01 12.88 21.62
C GLN A 290 30.43 11.75 22.50
N GLU A 291 30.05 12.06 23.74
CA GLU A 291 29.39 11.11 24.64
C GLU A 291 28.02 10.67 24.10
N PHE A 292 27.23 11.62 23.60
CA PHE A 292 25.97 11.33 22.93
C PHE A 292 26.16 10.39 21.71
N LEU A 293 27.11 10.70 20.84
CA LEU A 293 27.39 9.87 19.66
C LEU A 293 27.84 8.46 20.05
N SER A 294 28.72 8.35 21.03
CA SER A 294 29.18 7.07 21.56
C SER A 294 28.03 6.23 22.13
N LYS A 295 27.14 6.85 22.91
CA LYS A 295 25.95 6.21 23.48
C LYS A 295 25.02 5.62 22.41
N HIS A 296 24.94 6.26 21.23
CA HIS A 296 24.12 5.82 20.10
C HIS A 296 24.88 4.95 19.09
N GLY A 297 26.11 4.55 19.40
CA GLY A 297 26.93 3.75 18.48
C GLY A 297 27.36 4.48 17.22
N SER A 298 27.37 5.80 17.26
CA SER A 298 27.73 6.65 16.13
C SER A 298 29.20 7.09 16.22
N SER A 299 29.80 7.32 15.06
CA SER A 299 31.18 7.78 14.96
C SER A 299 31.37 9.20 15.54
N SER A 300 32.53 9.46 16.17
CA SER A 300 32.87 10.76 16.69
C SER A 300 32.94 11.84 15.61
N LEU A 301 32.76 13.08 16.00
CA LEU A 301 32.95 14.26 15.13
C LEU A 301 34.39 14.77 15.22
N GLY A 302 34.99 15.07 14.05
CA GLY A 302 36.24 15.81 13.98
C GLY A 302 36.07 17.33 13.98
N THR A 303 34.94 17.81 13.48
CA THR A 303 34.56 19.21 13.36
C THR A 303 33.07 19.39 13.69
N ALA A 304 32.61 20.65 13.76
CA ALA A 304 31.18 20.92 13.91
C ALA A 304 30.39 20.32 12.74
N ALA A 305 29.18 19.87 13.05
CA ALA A 305 28.24 19.34 12.08
C ALA A 305 26.85 19.93 12.31
N THR A 306 26.06 20.05 11.24
CA THR A 306 24.64 20.41 11.36
C THR A 306 23.83 19.26 11.95
N LEU A 307 22.68 19.57 12.55
CA LEU A 307 21.77 18.54 13.03
C LEU A 307 21.27 17.66 11.86
N ALA A 308 21.08 18.23 10.67
CA ALA A 308 20.73 17.46 9.46
C ALA A 308 21.83 16.46 9.06
N GLU A 309 23.11 16.86 9.13
CA GLU A 309 24.23 15.92 8.88
C GLU A 309 24.25 14.75 9.85
N LEU A 310 23.87 14.97 11.11
CA LEU A 310 23.75 13.91 12.10
C LEU A 310 22.52 13.00 11.83
N ILE A 311 21.38 13.57 11.46
CA ILE A 311 20.18 12.78 11.13
C ILE A 311 20.45 11.84 9.93
N ARG A 312 21.32 12.21 8.99
CA ARG A 312 21.70 11.36 7.86
C ARG A 312 22.41 10.07 8.27
N ARG A 313 22.93 9.99 9.50
CA ARG A 313 23.55 8.79 10.02
C ARG A 313 22.48 7.73 10.36
N PRO A 314 22.65 6.45 9.98
CA PRO A 314 21.63 5.41 10.19
C PRO A 314 21.19 5.25 11.64
N GLU A 315 22.12 5.38 12.58
CA GLU A 315 21.92 5.19 14.03
C GLU A 315 21.27 6.39 14.73
N LEU A 316 21.11 7.52 14.06
CA LEU A 316 20.55 8.73 14.64
C LEU A 316 19.20 9.09 13.98
N SER A 317 18.33 9.75 14.72
CA SER A 317 17.04 10.23 14.25
C SER A 317 16.79 11.66 14.71
N TYR A 318 15.80 12.32 14.12
CA TYR A 318 15.36 13.63 14.55
C TYR A 318 14.95 13.63 16.03
N GLU A 319 14.24 12.61 16.48
CA GLU A 319 13.82 12.44 17.87
C GLU A 319 15.02 12.27 18.81
N ALA A 320 15.96 11.40 18.44
CA ALA A 320 17.15 11.15 19.26
C ALA A 320 18.01 12.41 19.45
N LEU A 321 18.03 13.33 18.49
CA LEU A 321 18.80 14.57 18.56
C LEU A 321 18.19 15.63 19.49
N GLU A 322 17.05 15.38 20.11
CA GLU A 322 16.47 16.32 21.09
C GLU A 322 17.46 16.69 22.19
N GLU A 323 18.30 15.75 22.64
CA GLU A 323 19.32 15.96 23.65
C GLU A 323 20.39 16.99 23.23
N LEU A 324 20.70 17.06 21.93
CA LEU A 324 21.67 18.01 21.39
C LEU A 324 21.02 19.32 20.88
N ASP A 325 19.74 19.28 20.59
CA ASP A 325 18.95 20.38 20.04
C ASP A 325 18.30 21.19 21.17
N THR A 326 19.11 21.91 21.92
CA THR A 326 18.68 22.65 23.13
C THR A 326 17.69 23.79 22.85
N GLY A 327 17.61 24.29 21.63
CA GLY A 327 16.66 25.32 21.21
C GLY A 327 15.35 24.79 20.64
N ARG A 328 15.13 23.48 20.65
CA ARG A 328 13.97 22.84 19.97
C ARG A 328 12.64 23.33 20.50
N GLN A 329 12.47 23.36 21.82
CA GLN A 329 11.20 23.78 22.42
C GLN A 329 10.86 25.25 22.15
N GLU A 330 11.86 26.14 22.18
CA GLU A 330 11.68 27.55 21.81
C GLU A 330 11.32 27.72 20.33
N ALA A 331 11.95 26.89 19.46
CA ALA A 331 11.62 26.85 18.04
C ALA A 331 10.17 26.36 17.82
N TYR A 332 9.70 25.38 18.57
CA TYR A 332 8.32 24.91 18.49
C TYR A 332 7.31 25.96 18.97
N GLN A 333 7.61 26.68 20.08
CA GLN A 333 6.76 27.77 20.54
C GLN A 333 6.60 28.82 19.43
N THR A 334 7.69 29.20 18.78
CA THR A 334 7.67 30.16 17.66
C THR A 334 6.90 29.60 16.46
N LEU A 335 7.17 28.34 16.11
CA LEU A 335 6.54 27.67 14.95
C LEU A 335 5.03 27.54 15.09
N LEU A 336 4.55 27.23 16.30
CA LEU A 336 3.13 26.99 16.58
C LEU A 336 2.41 28.21 17.15
N ASP A 337 3.12 29.32 17.34
CA ASP A 337 2.61 30.54 17.95
C ASP A 337 1.92 30.26 19.33
N VAL A 338 2.62 29.51 20.18
CA VAL A 338 2.15 29.17 21.52
C VAL A 338 3.15 29.61 22.59
N ASP A 339 2.64 30.08 23.73
CA ASP A 339 3.42 30.37 24.92
C ASP A 339 3.03 29.38 26.02
N THR A 340 3.86 28.36 26.22
CA THR A 340 3.64 27.33 27.20
C THR A 340 4.94 26.83 27.83
N THR A 341 4.87 26.41 29.09
CA THR A 341 5.97 25.71 29.78
C THR A 341 5.90 24.20 29.59
N ASP A 342 4.80 23.69 29.04
CA ASP A 342 4.65 22.29 28.78
C ASP A 342 5.50 21.87 27.57
N LYS A 343 5.97 20.62 27.61
CA LYS A 343 6.72 20.06 26.48
C LYS A 343 5.83 19.96 25.25
N ILE A 344 6.27 20.59 24.17
CA ILE A 344 5.62 20.52 22.86
C ILE A 344 6.20 19.34 22.09
N THR A 345 5.32 18.58 21.43
CA THR A 345 5.69 17.55 20.46
C THR A 345 4.97 17.82 19.15
N LEU A 346 5.65 17.57 18.03
CA LEU A 346 5.03 17.60 16.71
C LEU A 346 4.32 16.25 16.44
N ASP A 347 3.34 16.27 15.57
CA ASP A 347 2.66 15.05 15.15
C ASP A 347 3.66 14.04 14.55
N ASP A 348 3.44 12.75 14.80
CA ASP A 348 4.32 11.67 14.33
C ASP A 348 4.52 11.67 12.81
N GLU A 349 3.48 12.02 12.04
CA GLU A 349 3.56 12.15 10.59
C GLU A 349 4.51 13.27 10.15
N VAL A 350 4.56 14.39 10.89
CA VAL A 350 5.49 15.50 10.63
C VAL A 350 6.92 15.04 10.91
N VAL A 351 7.14 14.39 12.05
CA VAL A 351 8.45 13.87 12.47
C VAL A 351 8.97 12.81 11.49
N GLU A 352 8.11 11.91 11.04
CA GLU A 352 8.45 10.91 10.04
C GLU A 352 8.93 11.56 8.73
N GLN A 353 8.21 12.56 8.24
CA GLN A 353 8.60 13.29 7.01
C GLN A 353 9.92 14.05 7.15
N ILE A 354 10.19 14.62 8.32
CA ILE A 354 11.48 15.28 8.59
C ILE A 354 12.63 14.26 8.50
N ASN A 355 12.48 13.10 9.17
CA ASN A 355 13.48 12.05 9.12
C ASN A 355 13.73 11.55 7.69
N ILE A 356 12.68 11.24 6.96
CA ILE A 356 12.79 10.70 5.59
C ILE A 356 13.42 11.72 4.65
N ALA A 357 12.93 12.97 4.67
CA ALA A 357 13.43 14.02 3.80
C ALA A 357 14.92 14.29 4.00
N ILE A 358 15.40 14.27 5.25
CA ILE A 358 16.81 14.53 5.56
C ILE A 358 17.68 13.30 5.27
N LYS A 359 17.26 12.11 5.72
CA LYS A 359 18.05 10.86 5.54
C LYS A 359 18.24 10.50 4.07
N TYR A 360 17.21 10.68 3.25
CA TYR A 360 17.19 10.26 1.85
C TYR A 360 17.33 11.41 0.86
N ASP A 361 17.70 12.60 1.32
CA ASP A 361 17.81 13.80 0.50
C ASP A 361 18.60 13.58 -0.80
N GLY A 362 19.77 12.99 -0.73
CA GLY A 362 20.60 12.74 -1.91
C GLY A 362 19.97 11.77 -2.93
N TYR A 363 19.18 10.79 -2.47
CA TYR A 363 18.48 9.85 -3.36
C TYR A 363 17.22 10.49 -3.95
N ILE A 364 16.47 11.24 -3.14
CA ILE A 364 15.27 11.96 -3.57
C ILE A 364 15.63 13.01 -4.61
N SER A 365 16.68 13.79 -4.36
CA SER A 365 17.16 14.82 -5.28
C SER A 365 17.57 14.26 -6.63
N ARG A 366 18.24 13.10 -6.67
CA ARG A 366 18.57 12.41 -7.94
C ARG A 366 17.34 11.99 -8.71
N GLN A 367 16.32 11.45 -8.03
CA GLN A 367 15.07 11.07 -8.70
C GLN A 367 14.32 12.29 -9.23
N LYS A 368 14.29 13.40 -8.51
CA LYS A 368 13.70 14.65 -8.99
C LYS A 368 14.39 15.17 -10.25
N GLN A 369 15.72 15.13 -10.30
CA GLN A 369 16.48 15.47 -11.50
C GLN A 369 16.15 14.56 -12.69
N GLN A 370 15.95 13.26 -12.46
CA GLN A 370 15.51 12.34 -13.51
C GLN A 370 14.14 12.72 -14.08
N VAL A 371 13.21 13.12 -13.22
CA VAL A 371 11.88 13.59 -13.67
C VAL A 371 11.97 14.84 -14.54
N GLU A 372 12.86 15.78 -14.21
CA GLU A 372 13.04 17.04 -14.95
C GLU A 372 13.70 16.82 -16.33
N HIS A 373 14.36 15.68 -16.56
CA HIS A 373 15.03 15.37 -17.83
C HIS A 373 14.15 14.60 -18.82
N PHE A 374 12.98 14.14 -18.41
CA PHE A 374 11.98 13.48 -19.25
C PHE A 374 10.72 14.34 -19.40
#